data_40ff4b5ae97c08fff21dd0de6e746470
#
_entry.id   40ff4b5ae97c08fff21dd0de6e746470
#
_cell.length_a   1.000
_cell.length_b   1.000
_cell.length_c   1.000
_cell.angle_alpha   90.00
_cell.angle_beta   90.00
_cell.angle_gamma   90.00
#
_symmetry.space_group_name_H-M   'P 1'
#
loop_
_entity.id
_entity.type
_entity.pdbx_description
1 polymer ?
#
loop_
_entity_poly.entity_id
_entity_poly.type
_entity_poly.pdbx_seq_one_letter_code
_entity_poly.pdbx_strand_id
1 'polypeptide(L)'
;NDLLTVEFSSLGGQISSAKLNQYYAYDKKSDKHDLPLYLINKNNSSYGFQFKDKAGKVFNTKDLIFSPSVSGNSVTMTSQISGATIQFVYTLLDKYTIDFNVKTQGLSTIVTDEKADFNWNYSVRGMEKGRSQEQTHSEFNYAFNNYKDADYDTNGFEEPKETLNWIGVKQQFFTSVLETSNGFVNTKGTQESIKEGELLKKFNFDGQIKLSGNELNQNFKWYFMPLDLPLLKSYEGKEFDTILPLGWSFIGTLNRWFFVPVYNWLTDWGVAAGWVIFLMTIVTKLVLSPVMYKQHKLSAMMKVVKPEIEEANEKFKNADPLKKQQATMEIYRKAGINQMAGCLPALVQIPIFYALFRFFPNMIDLRGKSFWFVKDLTAYDDLIKLPFNIPLIGEHISIFAVACTIVVLIYTIMTSGNIQQPQQEGMPNMKVMMYIFPITFFFFLNTSSSGLSWYYFVSNALNILIILAIKYLILDEKKIHAMIQENKAKGPKPEGKFQKRMREMMEKAQEQQKAQEQNRKK
;
A
#
# COMPACT_ATOMS: atom_id res chain seq x y z
N ASN A 1 -7.14 -25.69 16.84
CA ASN A 1 -7.58 -26.16 15.52
C ASN A 1 -6.37 -26.21 14.56
N ASP A 2 -6.60 -26.62 13.30
CA ASP A 2 -5.50 -26.77 12.32
C ASP A 2 -4.82 -25.44 11.94
N LEU A 3 -5.47 -24.31 12.19
CA LEU A 3 -5.01 -22.99 11.77
C LEU A 3 -4.36 -22.19 12.92
N LEU A 4 -4.86 -22.36 14.14
CA LEU A 4 -4.50 -21.52 15.29
C LEU A 4 -4.25 -22.37 16.54
N THR A 5 -3.12 -22.15 17.21
CA THR A 5 -2.80 -22.68 18.54
C THR A 5 -2.72 -21.52 19.53
N VAL A 6 -3.42 -21.64 20.66
CA VAL A 6 -3.51 -20.59 21.67
C VAL A 6 -3.15 -21.13 23.03
N GLU A 7 -2.37 -20.38 23.78
CA GLU A 7 -2.03 -20.64 25.17
C GLU A 7 -2.50 -19.50 26.06
N PHE A 8 -2.85 -19.80 27.31
CA PHE A 8 -3.38 -18.86 28.27
C PHE A 8 -2.49 -18.75 29.50
N SER A 9 -2.42 -17.58 30.09
CA SER A 9 -1.73 -17.31 31.36
C SER A 9 -2.72 -17.25 32.51
N SER A 10 -2.40 -17.89 33.64
CA SER A 10 -3.16 -17.70 34.87
C SER A 10 -3.04 -16.27 35.42
N LEU A 11 -1.93 -15.60 35.20
CA LEU A 11 -1.82 -14.16 35.51
C LEU A 11 -2.60 -13.35 34.48
N GLY A 12 -3.60 -12.62 34.95
CA GLY A 12 -4.49 -11.82 34.13
C GLY A 12 -5.57 -12.61 33.38
N GLY A 13 -5.55 -13.96 33.40
CA GLY A 13 -6.50 -14.80 32.67
C GLY A 13 -6.48 -14.59 31.15
N GLN A 14 -5.37 -14.16 30.59
CA GLN A 14 -5.28 -13.64 29.22
C GLN A 14 -4.54 -14.59 28.26
N ILE A 15 -4.68 -14.34 26.95
CA ILE A 15 -3.92 -15.07 25.92
C ILE A 15 -2.44 -14.72 26.06
N SER A 16 -1.59 -15.72 26.28
CA SER A 16 -0.13 -15.61 26.40
C SER A 16 0.62 -15.97 25.14
N SER A 17 -0.01 -16.78 24.26
CA SER A 17 0.55 -17.20 22.98
C SER A 17 -0.56 -17.37 21.95
N ALA A 18 -0.33 -16.86 20.73
CA ALA A 18 -1.19 -17.09 19.56
C ALA A 18 -0.30 -17.39 18.35
N LYS A 19 -0.26 -18.67 17.95
CA LYS A 19 0.56 -19.19 16.86
C LYS A 19 -0.32 -19.48 15.65
N LEU A 20 0.08 -18.97 14.48
CA LEU A 20 -0.53 -19.36 13.20
C LEU A 20 0.17 -20.61 12.65
N ASN A 21 -0.53 -21.75 12.64
CA ASN A 21 0.08 -23.05 12.38
C ASN A 21 0.58 -23.26 10.95
N GLN A 22 0.01 -22.53 9.98
CA GLN A 22 0.33 -22.64 8.55
C GLN A 22 1.33 -21.60 8.06
N TYR A 23 1.78 -20.70 8.96
CA TYR A 23 2.68 -19.60 8.60
C TYR A 23 3.98 -19.65 9.38
N TYR A 24 5.03 -19.13 8.75
CA TYR A 24 6.37 -19.08 9.33
C TYR A 24 6.91 -17.66 9.27
N ALA A 25 7.64 -17.25 10.31
CA ALA A 25 8.36 -15.99 10.35
C ALA A 25 9.74 -16.13 9.69
N TYR A 26 10.28 -15.02 9.20
CA TYR A 26 11.58 -14.97 8.58
C TYR A 26 12.71 -15.21 9.59
N ASP A 27 13.63 -16.12 9.25
CA ASP A 27 14.87 -16.35 9.98
C ASP A 27 16.06 -15.74 9.24
N LYS A 28 16.74 -14.81 9.90
CA LYS A 28 17.96 -14.17 9.36
C LYS A 28 19.10 -15.13 9.11
N LYS A 29 19.15 -16.29 9.84
CA LYS A 29 20.21 -17.27 9.70
C LYS A 29 20.05 -18.13 8.45
N SER A 30 18.86 -18.63 8.22
CA SER A 30 18.52 -19.43 7.03
C SER A 30 18.18 -18.56 5.80
N ASP A 31 17.89 -17.27 6.03
CA ASP A 31 17.37 -16.33 5.03
C ASP A 31 16.09 -16.87 4.35
N LYS A 32 15.20 -17.47 5.16
CA LYS A 32 13.92 -18.07 4.75
C LYS A 32 12.86 -17.86 5.82
N HIS A 33 11.60 -18.11 5.44
CA HIS A 33 10.49 -18.20 6.37
C HIS A 33 10.38 -19.64 6.90
N ASP A 34 11.02 -19.93 8.03
CA ASP A 34 11.06 -21.26 8.64
C ASP A 34 10.93 -21.26 10.17
N LEU A 35 10.89 -20.10 10.81
CA LEU A 35 10.57 -19.98 12.23
C LEU A 35 9.05 -20.01 12.46
N PRO A 36 8.56 -20.66 13.54
CA PRO A 36 7.14 -20.61 13.89
C PRO A 36 6.65 -19.18 14.04
N LEU A 37 5.48 -18.86 13.44
CA LEU A 37 4.91 -17.52 13.45
C LEU A 37 3.96 -17.35 14.64
N TYR A 38 4.32 -16.42 15.51
CA TYR A 38 3.52 -16.03 16.66
C TYR A 38 3.12 -14.56 16.56
N LEU A 39 1.84 -14.27 16.64
CA LEU A 39 1.35 -12.89 16.83
C LEU A 39 1.51 -12.49 18.30
N ILE A 40 1.11 -13.35 19.21
CA ILE A 40 1.36 -13.16 20.65
C ILE A 40 2.37 -14.19 21.12
N ASN A 41 3.43 -13.74 21.79
CA ASN A 41 4.43 -14.59 22.43
C ASN A 41 5.35 -13.76 23.34
N LYS A 42 5.94 -14.39 24.38
CA LYS A 42 6.93 -13.77 25.27
C LYS A 42 6.43 -12.44 25.87
N ASN A 43 5.18 -12.40 26.33
CA ASN A 43 4.56 -11.23 26.99
C ASN A 43 4.55 -9.96 26.13
N ASN A 44 4.49 -10.07 24.81
CA ASN A 44 4.40 -8.92 23.92
C ASN A 44 2.98 -8.31 23.83
N SER A 45 1.98 -8.96 24.46
CA SER A 45 0.61 -8.47 24.55
C SER A 45 0.10 -8.61 25.98
N SER A 46 -0.64 -7.63 26.44
CA SER A 46 -1.40 -7.70 27.71
C SER A 46 -2.65 -6.86 27.61
N TYR A 47 -3.77 -7.40 28.10
CA TYR A 47 -5.06 -6.70 28.14
C TYR A 47 -5.80 -7.00 29.44
N GLY A 48 -6.72 -6.11 29.82
CA GLY A 48 -7.52 -6.31 31.00
C GLY A 48 -8.51 -5.19 31.24
N PHE A 49 -9.37 -5.45 32.22
CA PHE A 49 -10.39 -4.51 32.69
C PHE A 49 -9.98 -3.90 34.01
N GLN A 50 -10.23 -2.61 34.15
CA GLN A 50 -9.96 -1.85 35.35
C GLN A 50 -11.27 -1.37 35.94
N PHE A 51 -11.41 -1.57 37.23
CA PHE A 51 -12.58 -1.18 38.02
C PHE A 51 -12.16 -0.33 39.18
N LYS A 52 -13.04 0.58 39.62
CA LYS A 52 -12.87 1.38 40.79
C LYS A 52 -13.92 1.02 41.85
N ASP A 53 -13.49 0.69 43.07
CA ASP A 53 -14.41 0.34 44.13
C ASP A 53 -15.02 1.61 44.81
N LYS A 54 -16.01 1.38 45.67
CA LYS A 54 -16.69 2.42 46.45
C LYS A 54 -15.74 3.26 47.32
N ALA A 55 -14.60 2.71 47.70
CA ALA A 55 -13.56 3.39 48.48
C ALA A 55 -12.54 4.14 47.59
N GLY A 56 -12.68 4.08 46.28
CA GLY A 56 -11.77 4.70 45.32
C GLY A 56 -10.53 3.86 44.99
N LYS A 57 -10.41 2.62 45.47
CA LYS A 57 -9.32 1.72 45.14
C LYS A 57 -9.53 1.15 43.74
N VAL A 58 -8.48 1.22 42.92
CA VAL A 58 -8.47 0.68 41.59
C VAL A 58 -7.92 -0.73 41.61
N PHE A 59 -8.58 -1.68 40.91
CA PHE A 59 -8.05 -3.01 40.63
C PHE A 59 -8.12 -3.32 39.16
N ASN A 60 -7.10 -4.03 38.70
CA ASN A 60 -6.95 -4.40 37.30
C ASN A 60 -6.95 -5.93 37.20
N THR A 61 -7.73 -6.47 36.26
CA THR A 61 -7.75 -7.92 36.04
C THR A 61 -6.41 -8.50 35.59
N LYS A 62 -5.52 -7.68 35.02
CA LYS A 62 -4.14 -8.08 34.67
C LYS A 62 -3.32 -8.58 35.87
N ASP A 63 -3.61 -8.06 37.06
CA ASP A 63 -2.85 -8.35 38.27
C ASP A 63 -3.44 -9.52 39.07
N LEU A 64 -4.56 -10.09 38.61
CA LEU A 64 -5.24 -11.19 39.26
C LEU A 64 -4.72 -12.54 38.79
N ILE A 65 -4.75 -13.51 39.70
CA ILE A 65 -4.51 -14.93 39.38
C ILE A 65 -5.84 -15.58 39.08
N PHE A 66 -5.93 -16.19 37.91
CA PHE A 66 -7.09 -16.94 37.46
C PHE A 66 -6.82 -18.44 37.51
N SER A 67 -7.80 -19.20 37.97
CA SER A 67 -7.78 -20.67 37.96
C SER A 67 -8.41 -21.15 36.64
N PRO A 68 -7.67 -21.93 35.81
CA PRO A 68 -8.16 -22.44 34.55
C PRO A 68 -9.01 -23.71 34.73
N SER A 69 -10.05 -23.84 33.93
CA SER A 69 -10.81 -25.08 33.71
C SER A 69 -10.99 -25.29 32.22
N VAL A 70 -10.52 -26.41 31.69
CA VAL A 70 -10.56 -26.72 30.25
C VAL A 70 -11.66 -27.71 29.96
N SER A 71 -12.49 -27.43 28.94
CA SER A 71 -13.54 -28.34 28.46
C SER A 71 -13.62 -28.27 26.93
N GLY A 72 -13.20 -29.32 26.25
CA GLY A 72 -13.14 -29.37 24.79
C GLY A 72 -12.28 -28.25 24.19
N ASN A 73 -12.88 -27.41 23.37
CA ASN A 73 -12.25 -26.24 22.74
C ASN A 73 -12.41 -24.94 23.56
N SER A 74 -12.85 -25.04 24.83
CA SER A 74 -13.10 -23.89 25.70
C SER A 74 -12.20 -23.92 26.94
N VAL A 75 -11.76 -22.74 27.36
CA VAL A 75 -11.03 -22.52 28.60
C VAL A 75 -11.79 -21.47 29.40
N THR A 76 -12.19 -21.83 30.64
CA THR A 76 -12.77 -20.90 31.62
C THR A 76 -11.73 -20.52 32.64
N MET A 77 -11.41 -19.24 32.72
CA MET A 77 -10.50 -18.63 33.68
C MET A 77 -11.33 -17.94 34.75
N THR A 78 -11.20 -18.34 36.02
CA THR A 78 -12.00 -17.80 37.14
C THR A 78 -11.09 -17.15 38.18
N SER A 79 -11.43 -15.95 38.60
CA SER A 79 -10.79 -15.23 39.72
C SER A 79 -11.83 -14.63 40.64
N GLN A 80 -11.41 -14.30 41.86
CA GLN A 80 -12.26 -13.66 42.88
C GLN A 80 -11.62 -12.38 43.38
N ILE A 81 -12.44 -11.34 43.55
CA ILE A 81 -12.05 -10.05 44.16
C ILE A 81 -13.12 -9.64 45.17
N SER A 82 -12.73 -9.50 46.45
CA SER A 82 -13.59 -8.92 47.48
C SER A 82 -15.02 -9.51 47.51
N GLY A 83 -15.16 -10.81 47.22
CA GLY A 83 -16.43 -11.50 47.14
C GLY A 83 -17.14 -11.53 45.77
N ALA A 84 -16.66 -10.76 44.83
CA ALA A 84 -17.13 -10.89 43.43
C ALA A 84 -16.32 -11.94 42.64
N THR A 85 -16.98 -12.63 41.75
CA THR A 85 -16.36 -13.59 40.82
C THR A 85 -16.23 -12.97 39.44
N ILE A 86 -15.06 -13.14 38.83
CA ILE A 86 -14.78 -12.75 37.45
C ILE A 86 -14.43 -14.00 36.66
N GLN A 87 -15.12 -14.21 35.54
CA GLN A 87 -14.87 -15.32 34.64
C GLN A 87 -14.56 -14.82 33.23
N PHE A 88 -13.48 -15.32 32.66
CA PHE A 88 -13.11 -15.17 31.25
C PHE A 88 -13.28 -16.53 30.59
N VAL A 89 -14.20 -16.62 29.65
CA VAL A 89 -14.48 -17.86 28.92
C VAL A 89 -14.01 -17.68 27.47
N TYR A 90 -12.99 -18.42 27.09
CA TYR A 90 -12.46 -18.45 25.75
C TYR A 90 -12.89 -19.73 25.04
N THR A 91 -13.45 -19.62 23.85
CA THR A 91 -13.81 -20.76 23.01
C THR A 91 -13.16 -20.60 21.64
N LEU A 92 -12.30 -21.54 21.29
CA LEU A 92 -11.69 -21.59 19.96
C LEU A 92 -12.75 -22.02 18.94
N LEU A 93 -13.07 -21.13 18.02
CA LEU A 93 -14.02 -21.37 16.93
C LEU A 93 -13.29 -21.81 15.65
N ASP A 94 -14.04 -21.88 14.56
CA ASP A 94 -13.51 -22.15 13.24
C ASP A 94 -12.62 -20.99 12.73
N LYS A 95 -11.81 -21.27 11.73
CA LYS A 95 -10.86 -20.34 11.14
C LYS A 95 -9.88 -19.80 12.20
N TYR A 96 -9.74 -18.49 12.30
CA TYR A 96 -8.80 -17.76 13.15
C TYR A 96 -9.50 -17.00 14.28
N THR A 97 -10.63 -17.51 14.75
CA THR A 97 -11.53 -16.80 15.66
C THR A 97 -11.56 -17.45 17.05
N ILE A 98 -11.52 -16.63 18.09
CA ILE A 98 -11.70 -17.02 19.49
C ILE A 98 -12.85 -16.19 20.06
N ASP A 99 -13.92 -16.86 20.46
CA ASP A 99 -14.98 -16.22 21.24
C ASP A 99 -14.47 -15.96 22.66
N PHE A 100 -14.67 -14.75 23.19
CA PHE A 100 -14.18 -14.32 24.48
C PHE A 100 -15.30 -13.68 25.26
N ASN A 101 -15.90 -14.43 26.19
CA ASN A 101 -16.97 -13.98 27.05
C ASN A 101 -16.42 -13.59 28.41
N VAL A 102 -16.70 -12.36 28.83
CA VAL A 102 -16.41 -11.88 30.17
C VAL A 102 -17.70 -11.85 30.98
N LYS A 103 -17.68 -12.48 32.14
CA LYS A 103 -18.82 -12.52 33.06
C LYS A 103 -18.35 -12.14 34.47
N THR A 104 -19.12 -11.29 35.13
CA THR A 104 -18.90 -10.98 36.54
C THR A 104 -20.16 -11.30 37.33
N GLN A 105 -19.99 -11.64 38.61
CA GLN A 105 -21.07 -11.86 39.56
C GLN A 105 -20.70 -11.25 40.89
N GLY A 106 -21.55 -10.38 41.42
CA GLY A 106 -21.33 -9.67 42.64
C GLY A 106 -20.45 -8.42 42.51
N LEU A 107 -20.03 -8.07 41.30
CA LEU A 107 -19.24 -6.86 41.04
C LEU A 107 -20.03 -5.59 41.42
N SER A 108 -21.35 -5.59 41.20
CA SER A 108 -22.28 -4.51 41.57
C SER A 108 -22.28 -4.16 43.07
N THR A 109 -21.88 -5.08 43.94
CA THR A 109 -21.74 -4.82 45.36
C THR A 109 -20.48 -4.00 45.69
N ILE A 110 -19.49 -4.02 44.83
CA ILE A 110 -18.15 -3.45 45.01
C ILE A 110 -18.01 -2.13 44.26
N VAL A 111 -18.40 -2.10 42.97
CA VAL A 111 -18.22 -0.94 42.09
C VAL A 111 -19.48 -0.08 42.00
N THR A 112 -19.28 1.21 41.75
CA THR A 112 -20.37 2.17 41.50
C THR A 112 -20.38 2.70 40.08
N ASP A 113 -19.31 2.48 39.33
CA ASP A 113 -19.16 3.01 37.99
C ASP A 113 -20.06 2.25 37.00
N GLU A 114 -20.62 2.97 36.04
CA GLU A 114 -21.43 2.40 34.93
C GLU A 114 -20.59 1.90 33.76
N LYS A 115 -19.26 2.07 33.84
CA LYS A 115 -18.30 1.70 32.83
C LYS A 115 -17.06 1.06 33.43
N ALA A 116 -16.47 0.12 32.74
CA ALA A 116 -15.16 -0.45 33.02
C ALA A 116 -14.14 0.10 32.01
N ASP A 117 -12.98 0.49 32.49
CA ASP A 117 -11.87 0.81 31.58
C ASP A 117 -11.28 -0.48 31.03
N PHE A 118 -11.02 -0.52 29.73
CA PHE A 118 -10.33 -1.60 29.05
C PHE A 118 -9.02 -1.06 28.48
N ASN A 119 -7.94 -1.79 28.72
CA ASN A 119 -6.63 -1.43 28.20
C ASN A 119 -6.01 -2.63 27.50
N TRP A 120 -5.45 -2.40 26.31
CA TRP A 120 -4.70 -3.39 25.54
C TRP A 120 -3.35 -2.81 25.11
N ASN A 121 -2.27 -3.39 25.62
CA ASN A 121 -0.91 -3.08 25.24
C ASN A 121 -0.38 -4.21 24.33
N TYR A 122 0.14 -3.86 23.17
CA TYR A 122 0.64 -4.84 22.22
C TYR A 122 1.91 -4.33 21.54
N SER A 123 3.00 -5.09 21.68
CA SER A 123 4.26 -4.81 21.02
C SER A 123 4.47 -5.81 19.88
N VAL A 124 4.39 -5.35 18.63
CA VAL A 124 4.52 -6.22 17.46
C VAL A 124 5.97 -6.59 17.21
N ARG A 125 6.20 -7.86 16.86
CA ARG A 125 7.51 -8.42 16.52
C ARG A 125 7.73 -8.40 15.02
N GLY A 126 9.01 -8.27 14.61
CA GLY A 126 9.39 -8.46 13.22
C GLY A 126 9.22 -9.93 12.80
N MET A 127 8.49 -10.15 11.72
CA MET A 127 8.21 -11.45 11.12
C MET A 127 8.70 -11.53 9.67
N GLU A 128 9.16 -10.39 9.12
CA GLU A 128 9.55 -10.25 7.73
C GLU A 128 11.02 -9.84 7.58
N LYS A 129 11.59 -10.06 6.38
CA LYS A 129 12.97 -9.67 6.05
C LYS A 129 13.19 -8.17 6.17
N GLY A 130 12.24 -7.37 5.69
CA GLY A 130 12.32 -5.93 5.62
C GLY A 130 11.77 -5.23 6.86
N ARG A 131 12.59 -5.09 7.93
CA ARG A 131 12.17 -4.44 9.19
C ARG A 131 11.48 -3.07 8.98
N SER A 132 12.08 -2.19 8.21
CA SER A 132 11.55 -0.83 7.99
C SER A 132 10.21 -0.86 7.24
N GLN A 133 10.09 -1.76 6.27
CA GLN A 133 8.86 -1.94 5.50
C GLN A 133 7.75 -2.48 6.40
N GLU A 134 8.01 -3.54 7.17
CA GLU A 134 7.04 -4.13 8.08
C GLU A 134 6.61 -3.13 9.17
N GLN A 135 7.56 -2.35 9.73
CA GLN A 135 7.28 -1.30 10.70
C GLN A 135 6.35 -0.22 10.12
N THR A 136 6.58 0.20 8.88
CA THR A 136 5.75 1.21 8.19
C THR A 136 4.34 0.69 7.92
N HIS A 137 4.17 -0.61 7.69
CA HIS A 137 2.87 -1.24 7.47
C HIS A 137 2.17 -1.65 8.77
N SER A 138 2.80 -1.44 9.94
CA SER A 138 2.19 -1.72 11.25
C SER A 138 1.42 -0.50 11.75
N GLU A 139 0.10 -0.64 11.93
CA GLU A 139 -0.81 0.46 12.22
C GLU A 139 -2.08 -0.02 12.94
N PHE A 140 -2.80 0.91 13.58
CA PHE A 140 -4.16 0.64 14.04
C PHE A 140 -5.14 0.61 12.87
N ASN A 141 -6.08 -0.33 12.93
CA ASN A 141 -7.27 -0.35 12.10
C ASN A 141 -8.49 -0.49 13.01
N TYR A 142 -9.62 0.09 12.65
CA TYR A 142 -10.83 0.03 13.46
C TYR A 142 -12.08 0.21 12.62
N ALA A 143 -13.21 -0.33 13.10
CA ALA A 143 -14.52 -0.05 12.52
C ALA A 143 -15.45 0.55 13.56
N PHE A 144 -16.35 1.38 13.08
CA PHE A 144 -17.33 2.12 13.86
C PHE A 144 -18.68 2.19 13.13
N ASN A 145 -19.66 2.91 13.72
CA ASN A 145 -20.97 3.08 13.08
C ASN A 145 -21.66 1.76 12.71
N ASN A 146 -21.65 0.77 13.64
CA ASN A 146 -22.19 -0.57 13.42
C ASN A 146 -21.56 -1.26 12.17
N TYR A 147 -20.23 -1.24 12.08
CA TYR A 147 -19.41 -1.82 11.01
C TYR A 147 -19.59 -1.16 9.62
N LYS A 148 -20.31 -0.05 9.49
CA LYS A 148 -20.52 0.60 8.19
C LYS A 148 -19.29 1.35 7.70
N ASP A 149 -18.49 1.81 8.64
CA ASP A 149 -17.31 2.62 8.38
C ASP A 149 -16.09 1.97 9.03
N ALA A 150 -14.96 1.99 8.30
CA ALA A 150 -13.67 1.51 8.80
C ALA A 150 -12.57 2.49 8.40
N ASP A 151 -11.58 2.65 9.28
CA ASP A 151 -10.45 3.55 9.07
C ASP A 151 -9.18 2.97 9.70
N TYR A 152 -8.05 3.64 9.47
CA TYR A 152 -6.76 3.27 10.03
C TYR A 152 -6.00 4.52 10.50
N ASP A 153 -5.07 4.31 11.43
CA ASP A 153 -4.23 5.38 11.93
C ASP A 153 -2.78 4.95 12.07
N THR A 154 -1.88 5.77 11.52
CA THR A 154 -0.44 5.55 11.51
C THR A 154 0.31 6.27 12.62
N ASN A 155 -0.35 7.18 13.36
CA ASN A 155 0.26 8.01 14.40
C ASN A 155 -0.39 7.84 15.80
N GLY A 156 -1.54 7.16 15.85
CA GLY A 156 -2.39 7.08 17.03
C GLY A 156 -3.57 8.03 16.92
N PHE A 157 -4.63 7.74 17.64
CA PHE A 157 -5.88 8.51 17.63
C PHE A 157 -6.34 8.84 19.07
N GLU A 158 -6.94 9.99 19.21
CA GLU A 158 -7.64 10.42 20.41
C GLU A 158 -9.10 10.61 20.05
N GLU A 159 -10.01 9.94 20.78
CA GLU A 159 -11.46 10.03 20.67
C GLU A 159 -12.01 9.96 19.24
N PRO A 160 -12.18 8.78 18.65
CA PRO A 160 -13.17 8.66 17.58
C PRO A 160 -14.52 9.12 18.13
N LYS A 161 -15.21 9.97 17.42
CA LYS A 161 -16.51 10.53 17.82
C LYS A 161 -17.60 9.47 17.98
N GLU A 162 -17.33 8.23 17.56
CA GLU A 162 -18.28 7.14 17.47
C GLU A 162 -17.78 5.90 18.23
N THR A 163 -18.71 5.01 18.59
CA THR A 163 -18.42 3.75 19.27
C THR A 163 -17.69 2.79 18.34
N LEU A 164 -16.50 2.32 18.74
CA LEU A 164 -15.73 1.33 17.94
C LEU A 164 -16.32 -0.07 18.12
N ASN A 165 -16.64 -0.72 17.00
CA ASN A 165 -17.11 -2.09 16.97
C ASN A 165 -15.96 -3.09 17.07
N TRP A 166 -14.83 -2.80 16.45
CA TRP A 166 -13.58 -3.53 16.63
C TRP A 166 -12.38 -2.61 16.53
N ILE A 167 -11.30 -3.02 17.16
CA ILE A 167 -9.96 -2.43 17.07
C ILE A 167 -8.98 -3.52 16.68
N GLY A 168 -8.11 -3.24 15.72
CA GLY A 168 -7.07 -4.15 15.25
C GLY A 168 -5.71 -3.51 15.24
N VAL A 169 -4.69 -4.31 15.49
CA VAL A 169 -3.30 -3.99 15.24
C VAL A 169 -2.85 -4.82 14.05
N LYS A 170 -2.67 -4.15 12.94
CA LYS A 170 -2.20 -4.74 11.70
C LYS A 170 -0.68 -4.71 11.63
N GLN A 171 -0.09 -5.76 11.09
CA GLN A 171 1.28 -5.82 10.57
C GLN A 171 1.24 -5.98 9.04
N GLN A 172 2.37 -6.20 8.39
CA GLN A 172 2.39 -6.26 6.93
C GLN A 172 1.44 -7.31 6.35
N PHE A 173 1.45 -8.54 6.90
CA PHE A 173 0.67 -9.67 6.38
C PHE A 173 -0.31 -10.28 7.38
N PHE A 174 -0.33 -9.80 8.61
CA PHE A 174 -1.14 -10.37 9.68
C PHE A 174 -1.80 -9.28 10.51
N THR A 175 -2.87 -9.64 11.19
CA THR A 175 -3.56 -8.73 12.10
C THR A 175 -4.06 -9.45 13.34
N SER A 176 -4.10 -8.71 14.45
CA SER A 176 -4.77 -9.10 15.69
C SER A 176 -5.92 -8.13 15.89
N VAL A 177 -7.16 -8.61 15.92
CA VAL A 177 -8.37 -7.79 16.05
C VAL A 177 -9.16 -8.21 17.27
N LEU A 178 -9.63 -7.23 18.04
CA LEU A 178 -10.58 -7.40 19.13
C LEU A 178 -11.90 -6.72 18.76
N GLU A 179 -12.94 -7.51 18.66
CA GLU A 179 -14.31 -7.07 18.38
C GLU A 179 -15.17 -7.12 19.66
N THR A 180 -16.11 -6.20 19.79
CA THR A 180 -17.17 -6.28 20.80
C THR A 180 -18.51 -5.84 20.23
N SER A 181 -19.58 -6.57 20.59
CA SER A 181 -20.93 -6.29 20.11
C SER A 181 -21.51 -4.96 20.59
N ASN A 182 -21.14 -4.53 21.80
CA ASN A 182 -21.63 -3.28 22.40
C ASN A 182 -20.72 -2.08 22.11
N GLY A 183 -19.56 -2.32 21.48
CA GLY A 183 -18.57 -1.33 21.11
C GLY A 183 -17.78 -0.74 22.28
N PHE A 184 -16.63 -0.18 21.96
CA PHE A 184 -15.80 0.60 22.86
C PHE A 184 -16.17 2.09 22.76
N VAL A 185 -16.30 2.77 23.88
CA VAL A 185 -16.52 4.22 23.95
C VAL A 185 -15.31 4.90 24.59
N ASN A 186 -15.16 6.21 24.42
CA ASN A 186 -14.06 7.01 24.98
C ASN A 186 -12.69 6.39 24.66
N THR A 187 -12.46 6.13 23.39
CA THR A 187 -11.30 5.35 22.91
C THR A 187 -10.09 6.24 22.64
N LYS A 188 -8.90 5.72 22.93
CA LYS A 188 -7.62 6.34 22.61
C LYS A 188 -6.64 5.27 22.14
N GLY A 189 -5.91 5.54 21.07
CA GLY A 189 -4.84 4.68 20.58
C GLY A 189 -3.53 5.44 20.47
N THR A 190 -2.46 4.93 21.06
CA THR A 190 -1.10 5.49 20.90
C THR A 190 -0.18 4.45 20.34
N GLN A 191 0.78 4.87 19.51
CA GLN A 191 1.78 3.96 18.96
C GLN A 191 3.16 4.61 18.93
N GLU A 192 4.18 3.78 19.15
CA GLU A 192 5.57 4.20 19.22
C GLU A 192 6.43 3.23 18.40
N SER A 193 7.23 3.77 17.49
CA SER A 193 8.19 2.98 16.70
C SER A 193 9.44 2.67 17.50
N ILE A 194 9.85 1.39 17.50
CA ILE A 194 11.05 0.91 18.19
C ILE A 194 12.19 0.83 17.16
N LYS A 195 13.30 1.51 17.42
CA LYS A 195 14.40 1.63 16.45
C LYS A 195 15.16 0.34 16.24
N GLU A 196 15.40 -0.45 17.30
CA GLU A 196 16.27 -1.62 17.29
C GLU A 196 15.64 -2.82 18.00
N GLY A 197 16.20 -4.02 17.80
CA GLY A 197 15.77 -5.26 18.43
C GLY A 197 14.69 -6.01 17.66
N GLU A 198 14.05 -6.98 18.30
CA GLU A 198 13.02 -7.85 17.68
C GLU A 198 11.65 -7.17 17.55
N LEU A 199 11.37 -6.18 18.41
CA LEU A 199 10.11 -5.46 18.40
C LEU A 199 10.15 -4.30 17.40
N LEU A 200 9.05 -4.09 16.69
CA LEU A 200 8.92 -3.04 15.66
C LEU A 200 8.22 -1.79 16.19
N LYS A 201 7.05 -1.99 16.79
CA LYS A 201 6.20 -0.93 17.31
C LYS A 201 5.50 -1.39 18.57
N LYS A 202 5.21 -0.42 19.43
CA LYS A 202 4.38 -0.59 20.62
C LYS A 202 3.06 0.13 20.39
N PHE A 203 1.97 -0.56 20.65
CA PHE A 203 0.60 -0.07 20.55
C PHE A 203 -0.04 -0.10 21.94
N ASN A 204 -0.70 0.98 22.31
CA ASN A 204 -1.52 1.04 23.52
C ASN A 204 -2.91 1.53 23.11
N PHE A 205 -3.92 0.73 23.44
CA PHE A 205 -5.32 1.06 23.24
C PHE A 205 -6.01 1.13 24.59
N ASP A 206 -6.70 2.25 24.83
CA ASP A 206 -7.57 2.47 25.97
C ASP A 206 -8.99 2.71 25.46
N GLY A 207 -9.97 2.11 26.12
CA GLY A 207 -11.37 2.27 25.79
C GLY A 207 -12.24 1.93 27.00
N GLN A 208 -13.51 2.26 26.95
CA GLN A 208 -14.46 1.96 28.01
C GLN A 208 -15.56 1.05 27.49
N ILE A 209 -15.99 0.12 28.35
CA ILE A 209 -17.13 -0.78 28.13
C ILE A 209 -18.23 -0.44 29.14
N LYS A 210 -19.47 -0.31 28.68
CA LYS A 210 -20.63 -0.09 29.53
C LYS A 210 -20.95 -1.33 30.36
N LEU A 211 -21.17 -1.14 31.65
CA LEU A 211 -21.66 -2.18 32.55
C LEU A 211 -23.17 -2.26 32.51
N SER A 212 -23.71 -3.45 32.71
CA SER A 212 -25.15 -3.69 32.80
C SER A 212 -25.50 -4.02 34.26
N GLY A 213 -26.17 -3.11 34.96
CA GLY A 213 -26.43 -3.26 36.41
C GLY A 213 -25.14 -3.36 37.23
N ASN A 214 -24.11 -2.62 36.87
CA ASN A 214 -22.75 -2.63 37.46
C ASN A 214 -22.06 -4.00 37.39
N GLU A 215 -22.51 -4.90 36.48
CA GLU A 215 -21.85 -6.15 36.15
C GLU A 215 -21.27 -6.09 34.71
N LEU A 216 -20.12 -6.70 34.52
CA LEU A 216 -19.50 -6.83 33.19
C LEU A 216 -19.92 -8.17 32.58
N ASN A 217 -20.96 -8.13 31.76
CA ASN A 217 -21.40 -9.26 30.96
C ASN A 217 -21.28 -8.91 29.48
N GLN A 218 -20.14 -9.23 28.91
CA GLN A 218 -19.76 -8.74 27.58
C GLN A 218 -19.20 -9.87 26.72
N ASN A 219 -19.62 -9.89 25.47
CA ASN A 219 -19.08 -10.79 24.46
C ASN A 219 -18.07 -10.03 23.58
N PHE A 220 -16.88 -10.59 23.49
CA PHE A 220 -15.80 -10.18 22.61
C PHE A 220 -15.43 -11.30 21.67
N LYS A 221 -14.73 -10.95 20.57
CA LYS A 221 -14.06 -11.93 19.71
C LYS A 221 -12.66 -11.46 19.39
N TRP A 222 -11.71 -12.36 19.56
CA TRP A 222 -10.35 -12.19 19.07
C TRP A 222 -10.21 -12.84 17.69
N TYR A 223 -9.52 -12.16 16.80
CA TYR A 223 -9.13 -12.67 15.51
C TYR A 223 -7.62 -12.53 15.36
N PHE A 224 -6.93 -13.65 15.13
CA PHE A 224 -5.51 -13.71 14.84
C PHE A 224 -5.34 -14.28 13.44
N MET A 225 -5.29 -13.43 12.43
CA MET A 225 -5.49 -13.90 11.06
C MET A 225 -4.51 -13.31 10.06
N PRO A 226 -4.23 -14.05 8.96
CA PRO A 226 -3.51 -13.52 7.82
C PRO A 226 -4.37 -12.50 7.06
N LEU A 227 -3.73 -11.55 6.39
CA LEU A 227 -4.36 -10.58 5.51
C LEU A 227 -4.59 -11.17 4.11
N ASP A 228 -5.40 -12.21 4.06
CA ASP A 228 -5.86 -12.88 2.86
C ASP A 228 -7.23 -12.34 2.46
N LEU A 229 -7.37 -11.79 1.23
CA LEU A 229 -8.58 -11.10 0.82
C LEU A 229 -9.84 -12.01 0.80
N PRO A 230 -9.78 -13.25 0.27
CA PRO A 230 -10.90 -14.20 0.39
C PRO A 230 -11.30 -14.49 1.83
N LEU A 231 -10.31 -14.73 2.70
CA LEU A 231 -10.57 -14.98 4.12
C LEU A 231 -11.22 -13.76 4.79
N LEU A 232 -10.68 -12.56 4.60
CA LEU A 232 -11.20 -11.33 5.20
C LEU A 232 -12.66 -11.08 4.78
N LYS A 233 -12.97 -11.27 3.50
CA LYS A 233 -14.35 -11.16 2.97
C LYS A 233 -15.29 -12.24 3.51
N SER A 234 -14.78 -13.41 3.91
CA SER A 234 -15.60 -14.49 4.48
C SER A 234 -16.15 -14.20 5.88
N TYR A 235 -15.72 -13.09 6.49
CA TYR A 235 -16.29 -12.53 7.72
C TYR A 235 -17.32 -11.45 7.36
N GLU A 236 -18.48 -11.88 6.89
CA GLU A 236 -19.54 -10.98 6.39
C GLU A 236 -19.95 -9.90 7.41
N GLY A 237 -20.14 -8.68 6.94
CA GLY A 237 -20.60 -7.56 7.75
C GLY A 237 -19.58 -7.03 8.79
N LYS A 238 -18.30 -7.40 8.69
CA LYS A 238 -17.24 -6.95 9.60
C LYS A 238 -16.30 -5.91 8.98
N GLU A 239 -16.36 -5.73 7.66
CA GLU A 239 -15.49 -4.82 6.89
C GLU A 239 -13.98 -5.11 7.06
N PHE A 240 -13.60 -6.37 7.39
CA PHE A 240 -12.20 -6.75 7.58
C PHE A 240 -11.35 -6.66 6.32
N ASP A 241 -11.94 -6.71 5.14
CA ASP A 241 -11.22 -6.52 3.88
C ASP A 241 -10.68 -5.10 3.69
N THR A 242 -11.16 -4.14 4.49
CA THR A 242 -10.61 -2.77 4.55
C THR A 242 -9.23 -2.72 5.22
N ILE A 243 -8.92 -3.70 6.11
CA ILE A 243 -7.61 -3.83 6.77
C ILE A 243 -6.50 -4.06 5.73
N LEU A 244 -6.82 -4.70 4.59
CA LEU A 244 -5.85 -4.94 3.52
C LEU A 244 -5.66 -3.68 2.66
N PRO A 245 -4.47 -3.02 2.71
CA PRO A 245 -4.28 -1.69 2.12
C PRO A 245 -4.02 -1.75 0.61
N LEU A 246 -4.96 -2.26 -0.16
CA LEU A 246 -4.87 -2.36 -1.63
C LEU A 246 -5.00 -0.99 -2.35
N GLY A 247 -5.11 0.08 -1.60
CA GLY A 247 -5.28 1.45 -2.11
C GLY A 247 -6.70 1.98 -1.94
N TRP A 248 -6.84 3.29 -2.07
CA TRP A 248 -8.08 4.04 -1.89
C TRP A 248 -8.70 4.40 -3.25
N SER A 249 -10.02 4.62 -3.28
CA SER A 249 -10.78 5.06 -4.46
C SER A 249 -10.47 4.22 -5.70
N PHE A 250 -10.15 4.85 -6.83
CA PHE A 250 -9.87 4.18 -8.11
C PHE A 250 -8.73 3.16 -8.03
N ILE A 251 -7.69 3.42 -7.23
CA ILE A 251 -6.54 2.53 -7.07
C ILE A 251 -6.93 1.23 -6.38
N GLY A 252 -7.68 1.34 -5.28
CA GLY A 252 -8.22 0.17 -4.59
C GLY A 252 -9.17 -0.64 -5.47
N THR A 253 -10.01 0.03 -6.25
CA THR A 253 -10.89 -0.60 -7.24
C THR A 253 -10.07 -1.35 -8.30
N LEU A 254 -9.02 -0.73 -8.84
CA LEU A 254 -8.15 -1.36 -9.85
C LEU A 254 -7.47 -2.63 -9.29
N ASN A 255 -7.00 -2.61 -8.05
CA ASN A 255 -6.43 -3.78 -7.41
C ASN A 255 -7.48 -4.88 -7.17
N ARG A 256 -8.62 -4.53 -6.55
CA ARG A 256 -9.66 -5.51 -6.18
C ARG A 256 -10.38 -6.13 -7.38
N TRP A 257 -10.54 -5.39 -8.49
CA TRP A 257 -11.31 -5.84 -9.65
C TRP A 257 -10.46 -6.27 -10.86
N PHE A 258 -9.18 -5.92 -10.89
CA PHE A 258 -8.31 -6.30 -12.00
C PHE A 258 -7.09 -7.09 -11.52
N PHE A 259 -6.19 -6.52 -10.70
CA PHE A 259 -4.92 -7.18 -10.39
C PHE A 259 -5.09 -8.42 -9.53
N VAL A 260 -5.88 -8.40 -8.46
CA VAL A 260 -6.13 -9.58 -7.61
C VAL A 260 -6.82 -10.70 -8.38
N PRO A 261 -7.93 -10.48 -9.12
CA PRO A 261 -8.55 -11.54 -9.91
C PRO A 261 -7.63 -12.12 -11.00
N VAL A 262 -6.87 -11.28 -11.71
CA VAL A 262 -5.92 -11.75 -12.73
C VAL A 262 -4.80 -12.57 -12.08
N TYR A 263 -4.28 -12.11 -10.94
CA TYR A 263 -3.25 -12.84 -10.19
C TYR A 263 -3.77 -14.22 -9.75
N ASN A 264 -4.93 -14.29 -9.12
CA ASN A 264 -5.53 -15.54 -8.64
C ASN A 264 -5.80 -16.50 -9.81
N TRP A 265 -6.41 -16.01 -10.88
CA TRP A 265 -6.66 -16.81 -12.07
C TRP A 265 -5.38 -17.42 -12.66
N LEU A 266 -4.29 -16.66 -12.72
CA LEU A 266 -3.00 -17.16 -13.22
C LEU A 266 -2.32 -18.13 -12.23
N THR A 267 -2.51 -17.92 -10.93
CA THR A 267 -1.98 -18.79 -9.88
C THR A 267 -2.63 -20.18 -9.94
N ASP A 268 -3.92 -20.26 -10.28
CA ASP A 268 -4.65 -21.52 -10.43
C ASP A 268 -4.07 -22.42 -11.54
N TRP A 269 -3.24 -21.88 -12.43
CA TRP A 269 -2.51 -22.67 -13.44
C TRP A 269 -1.33 -23.45 -12.85
N GLY A 270 -1.01 -23.26 -11.57
CA GLY A 270 0.06 -23.97 -10.87
C GLY A 270 1.48 -23.56 -11.25
N VAL A 271 1.65 -22.42 -11.91
CA VAL A 271 2.97 -21.89 -12.29
C VAL A 271 3.62 -21.13 -11.14
N ALA A 272 4.97 -21.08 -11.12
CA ALA A 272 5.70 -20.35 -10.11
C ALA A 272 5.37 -18.86 -10.09
N ALA A 273 5.30 -18.26 -8.90
CA ALA A 273 4.82 -16.89 -8.68
C ALA A 273 5.52 -15.82 -9.56
N GLY A 274 6.81 -15.95 -9.83
CA GLY A 274 7.52 -15.03 -10.74
C GLY A 274 7.02 -15.10 -12.19
N TRP A 275 6.59 -16.28 -12.65
CA TRP A 275 5.95 -16.42 -13.96
C TRP A 275 4.51 -15.92 -13.95
N VAL A 276 3.79 -16.05 -12.84
CA VAL A 276 2.47 -15.40 -12.66
C VAL A 276 2.59 -13.89 -12.85
N ILE A 277 3.60 -13.26 -12.23
CA ILE A 277 3.88 -11.82 -12.39
C ILE A 277 4.21 -11.49 -13.87
N PHE A 278 5.00 -12.31 -14.54
CA PHE A 278 5.33 -12.14 -15.96
C PHE A 278 4.06 -12.19 -16.83
N LEU A 279 3.22 -13.20 -16.66
CA LEU A 279 1.97 -13.36 -17.41
C LEU A 279 0.97 -12.23 -17.09
N MET A 280 0.85 -11.85 -15.82
CA MET A 280 0.03 -10.69 -15.40
C MET A 280 0.50 -9.40 -16.08
N THR A 281 1.81 -9.23 -16.25
CA THR A 281 2.37 -8.09 -17.00
C THR A 281 1.93 -8.12 -18.46
N ILE A 282 1.96 -9.29 -19.12
CA ILE A 282 1.48 -9.46 -20.50
C ILE A 282 -0.01 -9.11 -20.60
N VAL A 283 -0.85 -9.65 -19.71
CA VAL A 283 -2.30 -9.35 -19.69
C VAL A 283 -2.53 -7.84 -19.52
N THR A 284 -1.80 -7.19 -18.61
CA THR A 284 -1.88 -5.74 -18.42
C THR A 284 -1.50 -4.98 -19.69
N LYS A 285 -0.43 -5.39 -20.39
CA LYS A 285 -0.01 -4.77 -21.67
C LYS A 285 -1.02 -4.99 -22.79
N LEU A 286 -1.64 -6.16 -22.86
CA LEU A 286 -2.70 -6.43 -23.84
C LEU A 286 -3.91 -5.51 -23.62
N VAL A 287 -4.34 -5.33 -22.38
CA VAL A 287 -5.43 -4.40 -22.03
C VAL A 287 -5.07 -2.95 -22.39
N LEU A 288 -3.81 -2.56 -22.20
CA LEU A 288 -3.31 -1.21 -22.51
C LEU A 288 -2.93 -1.02 -23.99
N SER A 289 -2.88 -2.07 -24.80
CA SER A 289 -2.37 -2.02 -26.16
C SER A 289 -3.05 -0.99 -27.07
N PRO A 290 -4.38 -0.71 -26.98
CA PRO A 290 -5.01 0.34 -27.78
C PRO A 290 -4.49 1.75 -27.44
N VAL A 291 -4.21 1.99 -26.16
CA VAL A 291 -3.66 3.27 -25.68
C VAL A 291 -2.21 3.41 -26.16
N MET A 292 -1.41 2.34 -26.03
CA MET A 292 -0.02 2.30 -26.47
C MET A 292 0.11 2.51 -27.99
N TYR A 293 -0.75 1.88 -28.79
CA TYR A 293 -0.76 2.08 -30.23
C TYR A 293 -1.01 3.56 -30.61
N LYS A 294 -2.03 4.20 -30.02
CA LYS A 294 -2.32 5.62 -30.26
C LYS A 294 -1.15 6.51 -29.89
N GLN A 295 -0.47 6.22 -28.79
CA GLN A 295 0.73 6.92 -28.35
C GLN A 295 1.89 6.80 -29.34
N HIS A 296 2.21 5.58 -29.77
CA HIS A 296 3.32 5.36 -30.71
C HIS A 296 3.05 5.96 -32.08
N LYS A 297 1.79 5.90 -32.56
CA LYS A 297 1.38 6.61 -33.76
C LYS A 297 1.63 8.11 -33.63
N LEU A 298 1.28 8.70 -32.48
CA LEU A 298 1.51 10.11 -32.21
C LEU A 298 3.00 10.47 -32.17
N SER A 299 3.82 9.63 -31.50
CA SER A 299 5.28 9.79 -31.48
C SER A 299 5.89 9.74 -32.87
N ALA A 300 5.39 8.87 -33.74
CA ALA A 300 5.82 8.79 -35.14
C ALA A 300 5.41 10.04 -35.93
N MET A 301 4.20 10.57 -35.71
CA MET A 301 3.77 11.85 -36.33
C MET A 301 4.65 13.01 -35.86
N MET A 302 4.99 13.07 -34.57
CA MET A 302 5.91 14.10 -34.04
C MET A 302 7.30 14.04 -34.66
N LYS A 303 7.81 12.81 -34.92
CA LYS A 303 9.09 12.61 -35.59
C LYS A 303 9.09 13.17 -37.01
N VAL A 304 7.99 12.99 -37.77
CA VAL A 304 7.85 13.47 -39.15
C VAL A 304 7.82 15.00 -39.21
N VAL A 305 7.19 15.68 -38.25
CA VAL A 305 7.13 17.16 -38.23
C VAL A 305 8.34 17.82 -37.56
N LYS A 306 9.28 17.02 -37.05
CA LYS A 306 10.48 17.53 -36.36
C LYS A 306 11.32 18.51 -37.20
N PRO A 307 11.60 18.28 -38.50
CA PRO A 307 12.34 19.24 -39.34
C PRO A 307 11.65 20.60 -39.43
N GLU A 308 10.32 20.63 -39.55
CA GLU A 308 9.54 21.88 -39.61
C GLU A 308 9.62 22.66 -38.29
N ILE A 309 9.67 21.95 -37.16
CA ILE A 309 9.83 22.56 -35.84
C ILE A 309 11.25 23.13 -35.68
N GLU A 310 12.27 22.42 -36.19
CA GLU A 310 13.65 22.90 -36.19
C GLU A 310 13.79 24.17 -37.02
N GLU A 311 13.21 24.19 -38.22
CA GLU A 311 13.18 25.40 -39.08
C GLU A 311 12.46 26.57 -38.40
N ALA A 312 11.30 26.32 -37.77
CA ALA A 312 10.59 27.36 -37.03
C ALA A 312 11.41 27.87 -35.82
N ASN A 313 12.10 26.96 -35.10
CA ASN A 313 12.95 27.32 -33.98
C ASN A 313 14.16 28.19 -34.39
N GLU A 314 14.74 27.93 -35.56
CA GLU A 314 15.79 28.78 -36.13
C GLU A 314 15.27 30.17 -36.54
N LYS A 315 14.10 30.22 -37.22
CA LYS A 315 13.46 31.51 -37.59
C LYS A 315 13.14 32.40 -36.38
N PHE A 316 12.78 31.78 -35.26
CA PHE A 316 12.43 32.48 -34.02
C PHE A 316 13.56 32.44 -32.98
N LYS A 317 14.84 32.22 -33.37
CA LYS A 317 15.97 32.06 -32.43
C LYS A 317 16.13 33.21 -31.45
N ASN A 318 15.92 34.44 -31.92
CA ASN A 318 16.06 35.67 -31.14
C ASN A 318 14.70 36.24 -30.67
N ALA A 319 13.60 35.51 -30.85
CA ALA A 319 12.28 35.96 -30.43
C ALA A 319 11.97 35.51 -29.00
N ASP A 320 10.95 36.16 -28.39
CA ASP A 320 10.40 35.78 -27.09
C ASP A 320 10.08 34.23 -27.07
N PRO A 321 10.50 33.51 -26.02
CA PRO A 321 10.20 32.07 -25.84
C PRO A 321 8.74 31.72 -26.09
N LEU A 322 7.81 32.61 -25.77
CA LEU A 322 6.38 32.46 -26.03
C LEU A 322 6.04 32.34 -27.53
N LYS A 323 6.63 33.20 -28.37
CA LYS A 323 6.44 33.18 -29.83
C LYS A 323 6.95 31.88 -30.44
N LYS A 324 8.10 31.39 -29.94
CA LYS A 324 8.67 30.10 -30.33
C LYS A 324 7.77 28.92 -29.97
N GLN A 325 7.19 28.95 -28.76
CA GLN A 325 6.25 27.93 -28.30
C GLN A 325 4.95 27.97 -29.11
N GLN A 326 4.42 29.17 -29.39
CA GLN A 326 3.21 29.33 -30.22
C GLN A 326 3.42 28.79 -31.64
N ALA A 327 4.55 29.09 -32.26
CA ALA A 327 4.90 28.59 -33.60
C ALA A 327 4.97 27.04 -33.60
N THR A 328 5.59 26.44 -32.60
CA THR A 328 5.65 24.99 -32.43
C THR A 328 4.26 24.38 -32.25
N MET A 329 3.41 25.00 -31.41
CA MET A 329 2.04 24.56 -31.20
C MET A 329 1.19 24.64 -32.49
N GLU A 330 1.42 25.69 -33.29
CA GLU A 330 0.71 25.85 -34.57
C GLU A 330 1.07 24.76 -35.57
N ILE A 331 2.35 24.37 -35.66
CA ILE A 331 2.83 23.25 -36.50
C ILE A 331 2.14 21.94 -36.06
N TYR A 332 2.15 21.64 -34.77
CA TYR A 332 1.48 20.44 -34.25
C TYR A 332 -0.02 20.46 -34.56
N ARG A 333 -0.69 21.61 -34.40
CA ARG A 333 -2.11 21.75 -34.67
C ARG A 333 -2.43 21.55 -36.17
N LYS A 334 -1.63 22.13 -37.06
CA LYS A 334 -1.77 21.94 -38.52
C LYS A 334 -1.55 20.48 -38.93
N ALA A 335 -0.60 19.80 -38.30
CA ALA A 335 -0.34 18.37 -38.52
C ALA A 335 -1.41 17.45 -37.91
N GLY A 336 -2.37 17.97 -37.16
CA GLY A 336 -3.39 17.20 -36.45
C GLY A 336 -2.86 16.45 -35.22
N ILE A 337 -1.72 16.89 -34.68
CA ILE A 337 -1.06 16.32 -33.52
C ILE A 337 -1.58 16.99 -32.26
N ASN A 338 -2.14 16.20 -31.34
CA ASN A 338 -2.46 16.69 -30.02
C ASN A 338 -1.24 16.57 -29.11
N GLN A 339 -0.59 17.68 -28.80
CA GLN A 339 0.61 17.72 -27.98
C GLN A 339 0.38 17.12 -26.58
N MET A 340 -0.80 17.28 -26.01
CA MET A 340 -1.17 16.72 -24.71
C MET A 340 -1.27 15.18 -24.73
N ALA A 341 -1.46 14.57 -25.90
CA ALA A 341 -1.48 13.11 -26.01
C ALA A 341 -0.09 12.48 -25.85
N GLY A 342 0.98 13.27 -25.89
CA GLY A 342 2.34 12.83 -25.58
C GLY A 342 2.55 12.46 -24.09
N CYS A 343 1.80 13.09 -23.17
CA CYS A 343 1.87 12.77 -21.73
C CYS A 343 0.82 11.71 -21.30
N LEU A 344 -0.07 11.29 -22.20
CA LEU A 344 -1.12 10.28 -21.90
C LEU A 344 -0.57 8.98 -21.29
N PRO A 345 0.59 8.45 -21.74
CA PRO A 345 1.17 7.26 -21.12
C PRO A 345 1.51 7.44 -19.64
N ALA A 346 2.11 8.58 -19.30
CA ALA A 346 2.43 8.87 -17.90
C ALA A 346 1.16 8.97 -17.05
N LEU A 347 0.10 9.60 -17.57
CA LEU A 347 -1.18 9.73 -16.87
C LEU A 347 -1.86 8.37 -16.63
N VAL A 348 -1.73 7.41 -17.55
CA VAL A 348 -2.25 6.05 -17.38
C VAL A 348 -1.31 5.21 -16.51
N GLN A 349 0.00 5.41 -16.62
CA GLN A 349 0.99 4.65 -15.89
C GLN A 349 1.04 4.95 -14.40
N ILE A 350 0.79 6.21 -13.98
CA ILE A 350 0.82 6.61 -12.56
C ILE A 350 -0.19 5.83 -11.71
N PRO A 351 -1.48 5.72 -12.06
CA PRO A 351 -2.44 4.91 -11.32
C PRO A 351 -2.04 3.43 -11.25
N ILE A 352 -1.55 2.87 -12.35
CA ILE A 352 -1.09 1.48 -12.41
C ILE A 352 0.12 1.28 -11.51
N PHE A 353 1.07 2.23 -11.56
CA PHE A 353 2.24 2.21 -10.70
C PHE A 353 1.83 2.16 -9.22
N TYR A 354 0.96 3.07 -8.81
CA TYR A 354 0.53 3.15 -7.42
C TYR A 354 -0.31 1.94 -6.99
N ALA A 355 -1.13 1.40 -7.90
CA ALA A 355 -1.87 0.17 -7.63
C ALA A 355 -0.94 -1.00 -7.35
N LEU A 356 0.06 -1.22 -8.19
CA LEU A 356 1.02 -2.32 -8.03
C LEU A 356 1.99 -2.10 -6.86
N PHE A 357 2.33 -0.85 -6.57
CA PHE A 357 3.08 -0.49 -5.37
C PHE A 357 2.34 -0.89 -4.09
N ARG A 358 1.00 -0.81 -4.09
CA ARG A 358 0.16 -1.31 -3.00
C ARG A 358 -0.10 -2.82 -3.09
N PHE A 359 -0.12 -3.40 -4.27
CA PHE A 359 -0.40 -4.81 -4.50
C PHE A 359 0.75 -5.71 -4.02
N PHE A 360 1.96 -5.56 -4.59
CA PHE A 360 3.05 -6.52 -4.37
C PHE A 360 3.50 -6.67 -2.91
N PRO A 361 3.67 -5.60 -2.11
CA PRO A 361 4.11 -5.74 -0.72
C PRO A 361 3.02 -6.29 0.22
N ASN A 362 1.76 -6.32 -0.21
CA ASN A 362 0.62 -6.70 0.63
C ASN A 362 -0.04 -8.02 0.22
N MET A 363 0.43 -8.68 -0.86
CA MET A 363 -0.10 -9.98 -1.28
C MET A 363 0.57 -11.10 -0.50
N ILE A 364 -0.17 -11.67 0.45
CA ILE A 364 0.32 -12.76 1.30
C ILE A 364 0.70 -14.02 0.50
N ASP A 365 0.06 -14.25 -0.64
CA ASP A 365 0.37 -15.38 -1.53
C ASP A 365 1.76 -15.30 -2.16
N LEU A 366 2.36 -14.11 -2.22
CA LEU A 366 3.73 -13.90 -2.69
C LEU A 366 4.78 -14.04 -1.59
N ARG A 367 4.35 -14.03 -0.31
CA ARG A 367 5.22 -14.07 0.85
C ARG A 367 6.01 -15.39 0.90
N GLY A 368 7.33 -15.28 0.98
CA GLY A 368 8.23 -16.43 0.98
C GLY A 368 8.30 -17.20 -0.35
N LYS A 369 7.67 -16.71 -1.43
CA LYS A 369 7.77 -17.33 -2.76
C LYS A 369 9.06 -16.91 -3.43
N SER A 370 9.87 -17.90 -3.79
CA SER A 370 11.15 -17.69 -4.47
C SER A 370 10.97 -17.62 -5.99
N PHE A 371 11.85 -16.85 -6.63
CA PHE A 371 11.97 -16.81 -8.09
C PHE A 371 13.41 -16.50 -8.50
N TRP A 372 14.03 -17.37 -9.27
CA TRP A 372 15.45 -17.33 -9.65
C TRP A 372 16.35 -17.23 -8.41
N PHE A 373 17.06 -16.10 -8.26
CA PHE A 373 17.95 -15.82 -7.13
C PHE A 373 17.22 -15.14 -5.95
N VAL A 374 15.99 -14.69 -6.15
CA VAL A 374 15.17 -14.03 -5.12
C VAL A 374 14.48 -15.09 -4.26
N LYS A 375 14.59 -14.96 -2.94
CA LYS A 375 14.01 -15.90 -1.98
C LYS A 375 12.59 -15.56 -1.57
N ASP A 376 12.25 -14.28 -1.64
CA ASP A 376 10.93 -13.74 -1.29
C ASP A 376 10.55 -12.58 -2.21
N LEU A 377 9.48 -12.76 -2.98
CA LEU A 377 8.98 -11.75 -3.93
C LEU A 377 8.34 -10.52 -3.24
N THR A 378 7.99 -10.62 -1.96
CA THR A 378 7.45 -9.49 -1.19
C THR A 378 8.53 -8.64 -0.54
N ALA A 379 9.75 -9.18 -0.40
CA ALA A 379 10.91 -8.48 0.13
C ALA A 379 11.82 -7.97 -1.01
N TYR A 380 12.78 -7.14 -0.66
CA TYR A 380 13.85 -6.73 -1.58
C TYR A 380 14.82 -7.89 -1.85
N ASP A 381 15.43 -7.91 -3.04
CA ASP A 381 16.55 -8.82 -3.31
C ASP A 381 17.87 -8.20 -2.83
N ASP A 382 18.71 -9.02 -2.19
CA ASP A 382 19.99 -8.64 -1.58
C ASP A 382 21.13 -9.57 -2.00
N LEU A 383 21.11 -10.03 -3.23
CA LEU A 383 22.18 -10.89 -3.75
C LEU A 383 23.54 -10.20 -3.66
N ILE A 384 23.58 -8.88 -3.85
CA ILE A 384 24.79 -8.06 -3.63
C ILE A 384 24.64 -7.36 -2.29
N LYS A 385 25.36 -7.86 -1.27
CA LYS A 385 25.43 -7.23 0.06
C LYS A 385 26.61 -6.28 0.13
N LEU A 386 26.38 -5.12 0.70
CA LEU A 386 27.41 -4.11 0.94
C LEU A 386 27.94 -4.25 2.38
N PRO A 387 29.25 -4.06 2.62
CA PRO A 387 29.83 -4.14 3.95
C PRO A 387 29.52 -2.95 4.85
N PHE A 388 28.88 -1.91 4.31
CA PHE A 388 28.51 -0.68 5.00
C PHE A 388 27.21 -0.12 4.45
N ASN A 389 26.51 0.67 5.26
CA ASN A 389 25.27 1.31 4.88
C ASN A 389 25.55 2.58 4.06
N ILE A 390 25.05 2.62 2.83
CA ILE A 390 25.14 3.80 1.95
C ILE A 390 23.82 4.59 2.07
N PRO A 391 23.86 5.89 2.37
CA PRO A 391 22.66 6.71 2.38
C PRO A 391 21.83 6.55 1.10
N LEU A 392 20.51 6.34 1.20
CA LEU A 392 19.55 6.08 0.14
C LEU A 392 19.63 4.70 -0.54
N ILE A 393 20.73 3.98 -0.45
CA ILE A 393 20.90 2.63 -1.03
C ILE A 393 20.67 1.56 0.05
N GLY A 394 21.18 1.80 1.28
CA GLY A 394 21.17 0.81 2.34
C GLY A 394 22.39 -0.11 2.30
N GLU A 395 22.23 -1.34 2.74
CA GLU A 395 23.28 -2.37 2.87
C GLU A 395 23.26 -3.40 1.73
N HIS A 396 22.52 -3.11 0.63
CA HIS A 396 22.38 -4.04 -0.50
C HIS A 396 22.11 -3.30 -1.80
N ILE A 397 22.37 -4.00 -2.91
CA ILE A 397 21.97 -3.59 -4.25
C ILE A 397 21.08 -4.67 -4.84
N SER A 398 19.84 -4.30 -5.16
CA SER A 398 18.85 -5.14 -5.81
C SER A 398 19.20 -5.32 -7.30
N ILE A 399 19.39 -6.57 -7.74
CA ILE A 399 19.68 -6.88 -9.15
C ILE A 399 18.46 -6.56 -10.02
N PHE A 400 17.25 -6.84 -9.55
CA PHE A 400 16.06 -6.49 -10.31
C PHE A 400 15.88 -4.98 -10.45
N ALA A 401 16.22 -4.19 -9.43
CA ALA A 401 16.20 -2.73 -9.50
C ALA A 401 17.23 -2.19 -10.51
N VAL A 402 18.45 -2.72 -10.52
CA VAL A 402 19.48 -2.37 -11.50
C VAL A 402 19.03 -2.73 -12.91
N ALA A 403 18.56 -3.96 -13.13
CA ALA A 403 18.07 -4.42 -14.43
C ALA A 403 16.89 -3.56 -14.93
N CYS A 404 15.95 -3.24 -14.05
CA CYS A 404 14.85 -2.33 -14.36
C CYS A 404 15.35 -0.95 -14.77
N THR A 405 16.30 -0.37 -14.01
CA THR A 405 16.88 0.95 -14.30
C THR A 405 17.54 0.98 -15.66
N ILE A 406 18.32 -0.04 -16.02
CA ILE A 406 18.97 -0.14 -17.33
C ILE A 406 17.91 -0.18 -18.44
N VAL A 407 16.88 -1.00 -18.30
CA VAL A 407 15.81 -1.12 -19.31
C VAL A 407 15.01 0.18 -19.42
N VAL A 408 14.73 0.87 -18.31
CA VAL A 408 14.05 2.18 -18.31
C VAL A 408 14.92 3.24 -18.98
N LEU A 409 16.25 3.23 -18.77
CA LEU A 409 17.18 4.14 -19.46
C LEU A 409 17.19 3.89 -20.97
N ILE A 410 17.25 2.62 -21.40
CA ILE A 410 17.17 2.26 -22.83
C ILE A 410 15.84 2.75 -23.42
N TYR A 411 14.73 2.49 -22.75
CA TYR A 411 13.41 2.96 -23.16
C TYR A 411 13.37 4.49 -23.28
N THR A 412 13.94 5.21 -22.29
CA THR A 412 14.01 6.67 -22.27
C THR A 412 14.83 7.19 -23.47
N ILE A 413 15.99 6.62 -23.75
CA ILE A 413 16.83 7.00 -24.91
C ILE A 413 16.06 6.79 -26.21
N MET A 414 15.35 5.66 -26.36
CA MET A 414 14.57 5.37 -27.57
C MET A 414 13.40 6.34 -27.79
N THR A 415 12.81 6.85 -26.71
CA THR A 415 11.62 7.72 -26.77
C THR A 415 11.93 9.21 -26.70
N SER A 416 13.01 9.62 -26.01
CA SER A 416 13.37 11.03 -25.77
C SER A 416 13.80 11.78 -27.01
N GLY A 417 14.35 11.09 -28.02
CA GLY A 417 14.81 11.71 -29.27
C GLY A 417 13.70 12.41 -30.09
N ASN A 418 12.44 12.15 -29.77
CA ASN A 418 11.28 12.68 -30.49
C ASN A 418 10.61 13.87 -29.81
N ILE A 419 11.05 14.23 -28.59
CA ILE A 419 10.45 15.32 -27.80
C ILE A 419 11.34 16.54 -27.92
N GLN A 420 10.92 17.50 -28.75
CA GLN A 420 11.50 18.85 -28.75
C GLN A 420 10.54 19.76 -27.98
N GLN A 421 10.94 20.15 -26.76
CA GLN A 421 10.28 21.24 -26.06
C GLN A 421 11.18 22.48 -26.09
N PRO A 422 10.61 23.66 -26.36
CA PRO A 422 11.34 24.91 -26.23
C PRO A 422 11.88 25.05 -24.80
N GLN A 423 13.16 25.31 -24.66
CA GLN A 423 13.79 25.59 -23.37
C GLN A 423 13.28 26.97 -22.89
N GLN A 424 12.52 26.97 -21.80
CA GLN A 424 12.17 28.22 -21.10
C GLN A 424 13.33 28.58 -20.16
N GLU A 425 13.79 29.82 -20.20
CA GLU A 425 14.72 30.34 -19.21
C GLU A 425 14.12 30.24 -17.80
N GLY A 426 14.85 29.63 -16.87
CA GLY A 426 14.41 29.41 -15.49
C GLY A 426 13.73 28.05 -15.23
N MET A 427 13.42 27.22 -16.25
CA MET A 427 12.97 25.84 -16.04
C MET A 427 14.11 24.83 -16.21
N PRO A 428 14.15 23.76 -15.37
CA PRO A 428 15.11 22.67 -15.54
C PRO A 428 15.01 22.08 -16.95
N ASN A 429 16.14 21.74 -17.53
CA ASN A 429 16.18 21.10 -18.84
C ASN A 429 15.40 19.77 -18.79
N MET A 430 14.28 19.69 -19.50
CA MET A 430 13.40 18.51 -19.52
C MET A 430 14.15 17.23 -19.91
N LYS A 431 15.15 17.32 -20.80
CA LYS A 431 15.98 16.15 -21.14
C LYS A 431 16.75 15.64 -19.94
N VAL A 432 17.34 16.54 -19.15
CA VAL A 432 18.09 16.18 -17.93
C VAL A 432 17.14 15.51 -16.93
N MET A 433 15.95 16.07 -16.74
CA MET A 433 14.92 15.48 -15.88
C MET A 433 14.52 14.08 -16.32
N MET A 434 14.37 13.83 -17.63
CA MET A 434 14.04 12.50 -18.17
C MET A 434 15.13 11.45 -17.89
N TYR A 435 16.42 11.84 -17.81
CA TYR A 435 17.51 10.93 -17.48
C TYR A 435 17.74 10.77 -15.98
N ILE A 436 17.40 11.77 -15.18
CA ILE A 436 17.47 11.68 -13.70
C ILE A 436 16.38 10.75 -13.16
N PHE A 437 15.20 10.73 -13.77
CA PHE A 437 14.08 9.91 -13.31
C PHE A 437 14.42 8.41 -13.16
N PRO A 438 15.03 7.71 -14.12
CA PRO A 438 15.42 6.31 -13.94
C PRO A 438 16.41 6.10 -12.78
N ILE A 439 17.29 7.06 -12.53
CA ILE A 439 18.26 6.98 -11.42
C ILE A 439 17.54 7.12 -10.07
N THR A 440 16.64 8.11 -9.94
CA THR A 440 15.79 8.24 -8.73
C THR A 440 14.90 7.03 -8.52
N PHE A 441 14.39 6.46 -9.60
CA PHE A 441 13.56 5.27 -9.57
C PHE A 441 14.32 4.03 -9.09
N PHE A 442 15.63 3.93 -9.36
CA PHE A 442 16.50 2.90 -8.81
C PHE A 442 16.49 2.90 -7.28
N PHE A 443 16.71 4.06 -6.64
CA PHE A 443 16.72 4.14 -5.17
C PHE A 443 15.40 3.68 -4.56
N PHE A 444 14.29 3.99 -5.20
CA PHE A 444 12.98 3.54 -4.78
C PHE A 444 12.81 2.03 -4.92
N LEU A 445 13.17 1.46 -6.07
CA LEU A 445 13.03 0.02 -6.33
C LEU A 445 14.00 -0.82 -5.51
N ASN A 446 15.17 -0.30 -5.18
CA ASN A 446 16.20 -1.00 -4.42
C ASN A 446 15.71 -1.47 -3.03
N THR A 447 14.82 -0.70 -2.42
CA THR A 447 14.23 -1.00 -1.10
C THR A 447 12.81 -1.57 -1.18
N SER A 448 12.25 -1.68 -2.39
CA SER A 448 10.91 -2.18 -2.64
C SER A 448 10.89 -3.70 -2.81
N SER A 449 9.68 -4.29 -2.84
CA SER A 449 9.52 -5.71 -3.11
C SER A 449 10.13 -6.11 -4.47
N SER A 450 10.84 -7.23 -4.50
CA SER A 450 11.44 -7.76 -5.74
C SER A 450 10.40 -8.16 -6.78
N GLY A 451 9.19 -8.55 -6.37
CA GLY A 451 8.06 -8.76 -7.28
C GLY A 451 7.66 -7.49 -8.03
N LEU A 452 7.67 -6.33 -7.36
CA LEU A 452 7.44 -5.03 -8.00
C LEU A 452 8.54 -4.69 -8.99
N SER A 453 9.80 -4.86 -8.60
CA SER A 453 10.97 -4.59 -9.45
C SER A 453 10.99 -5.52 -10.66
N TRP A 454 10.63 -6.80 -10.50
CA TRP A 454 10.46 -7.77 -11.58
C TRP A 454 9.35 -7.37 -12.55
N TYR A 455 8.18 -6.99 -12.03
CA TYR A 455 7.08 -6.48 -12.86
C TYR A 455 7.52 -5.29 -13.73
N TYR A 456 8.20 -4.30 -13.13
CA TYR A 456 8.64 -3.12 -13.88
C TYR A 456 9.74 -3.43 -14.88
N PHE A 457 10.66 -4.32 -14.56
CA PHE A 457 11.65 -4.81 -15.53
C PHE A 457 10.96 -5.42 -16.76
N VAL A 458 10.07 -6.40 -16.56
CA VAL A 458 9.32 -7.06 -17.63
C VAL A 458 8.46 -6.06 -18.40
N SER A 459 7.74 -5.19 -17.69
CA SER A 459 6.87 -4.18 -18.28
C SER A 459 7.61 -3.23 -19.22
N ASN A 460 8.80 -2.76 -18.84
CA ASN A 460 9.60 -1.86 -19.67
C ASN A 460 10.33 -2.61 -20.81
N ALA A 461 10.76 -3.84 -20.58
CA ALA A 461 11.29 -4.70 -21.65
C ALA A 461 10.22 -4.95 -22.72
N LEU A 462 8.98 -5.27 -22.32
CA LEU A 462 7.86 -5.40 -23.25
C LEU A 462 7.54 -4.08 -23.96
N ASN A 463 7.64 -2.93 -23.30
CA ASN A 463 7.47 -1.63 -23.95
C ASN A 463 8.49 -1.44 -25.10
N ILE A 464 9.76 -1.82 -24.89
CA ILE A 464 10.79 -1.75 -25.92
C ILE A 464 10.41 -2.66 -27.09
N LEU A 465 10.02 -3.91 -26.82
CA LEU A 465 9.60 -4.85 -27.87
C LEU A 465 8.38 -4.35 -28.64
N ILE A 466 7.39 -3.78 -27.94
CA ILE A 466 6.19 -3.20 -28.57
C ILE A 466 6.56 -2.00 -29.44
N ILE A 467 7.45 -1.12 -28.99
CA ILE A 467 7.94 0.01 -29.81
C ILE A 467 8.60 -0.49 -31.10
N LEU A 468 9.48 -1.49 -30.97
CA LEU A 468 10.17 -2.08 -32.13
C LEU A 468 9.16 -2.74 -33.08
N ALA A 469 8.22 -3.51 -32.54
CA ALA A 469 7.18 -4.16 -33.34
C ALA A 469 6.31 -3.12 -34.08
N ILE A 470 5.85 -2.08 -33.38
CA ILE A 470 5.06 -1.01 -33.99
C ILE A 470 5.87 -0.28 -35.06
N LYS A 471 7.14 0.07 -34.77
CA LYS A 471 8.01 0.78 -35.72
C LYS A 471 8.29 0.01 -36.99
N TYR A 472 8.57 -1.31 -36.90
CA TYR A 472 9.02 -2.11 -38.03
C TYR A 472 7.91 -2.89 -38.74
N LEU A 473 6.81 -3.22 -38.02
CA LEU A 473 5.75 -4.08 -38.54
C LEU A 473 4.44 -3.35 -38.82
N ILE A 474 4.12 -2.27 -38.11
CA ILE A 474 2.78 -1.69 -38.12
C ILE A 474 2.75 -0.28 -38.73
N LEU A 475 3.76 0.55 -38.45
CA LEU A 475 3.79 1.95 -38.87
C LEU A 475 4.52 2.08 -40.22
N ASP A 476 3.77 2.50 -41.25
CA ASP A 476 4.29 2.89 -42.53
C ASP A 476 4.54 4.42 -42.52
N GLU A 477 5.81 4.83 -42.64
CA GLU A 477 6.19 6.25 -42.68
C GLU A 477 5.49 7.00 -43.81
N LYS A 478 5.28 6.36 -44.97
CA LYS A 478 4.56 6.96 -46.11
C LYS A 478 3.12 7.26 -45.80
N LYS A 479 2.44 6.34 -45.06
CA LYS A 479 1.06 6.55 -44.64
C LYS A 479 0.95 7.67 -43.60
N ILE A 480 1.95 7.79 -42.71
CA ILE A 480 2.01 8.88 -41.71
C ILE A 480 2.22 10.22 -42.43
N HIS A 481 3.14 10.32 -43.38
CA HIS A 481 3.34 11.51 -44.21
C HIS A 481 2.04 11.92 -44.93
N ALA A 482 1.38 10.99 -45.61
CA ALA A 482 0.12 11.23 -46.32
C ALA A 482 -0.96 11.76 -45.37
N MET A 483 -1.09 11.17 -44.18
CA MET A 483 -2.05 11.61 -43.16
C MET A 483 -1.77 13.03 -42.62
N ILE A 484 -0.49 13.38 -42.43
CA ILE A 484 -0.10 14.74 -42.03
C ILE A 484 -0.44 15.76 -43.11
N GLN A 485 -0.15 15.43 -44.40
CA GLN A 485 -0.49 16.31 -45.50
C GLN A 485 -2.01 16.50 -45.64
N GLU A 486 -2.78 15.43 -45.50
CA GLU A 486 -4.24 15.49 -45.46
C GLU A 486 -4.77 16.37 -44.31
N ASN A 487 -4.20 16.22 -43.11
CA ASN A 487 -4.57 17.06 -41.97
C ASN A 487 -4.24 18.55 -42.21
N LYS A 488 -3.08 18.84 -42.82
CA LYS A 488 -2.69 20.20 -43.20
C LYS A 488 -3.64 20.81 -44.23
N ALA A 489 -4.07 20.01 -45.22
CA ALA A 489 -5.03 20.45 -46.24
C ALA A 489 -6.44 20.74 -45.68
N LYS A 490 -6.87 19.98 -44.66
CA LYS A 490 -8.16 20.19 -43.96
C LYS A 490 -8.18 21.39 -43.01
N GLY A 491 -7.03 21.98 -42.76
CA GLY A 491 -6.88 23.09 -41.80
C GLY A 491 -6.89 22.65 -40.31
N PRO A 492 -6.56 23.55 -39.40
CA PRO A 492 -6.41 23.26 -37.99
C PRO A 492 -7.76 22.88 -37.36
N LYS A 493 -7.80 21.75 -36.67
CA LYS A 493 -8.96 21.34 -35.88
C LYS A 493 -9.25 22.35 -34.78
N PRO A 494 -10.54 22.60 -34.43
CA PRO A 494 -10.92 23.49 -33.33
C PRO A 494 -10.29 22.97 -32.01
N GLU A 495 -9.86 23.90 -31.17
CA GLU A 495 -9.28 23.58 -29.86
C GLU A 495 -10.31 22.88 -28.97
N GLY A 496 -9.93 21.77 -28.38
CA GLY A 496 -10.74 21.08 -27.38
C GLY A 496 -10.86 21.93 -26.10
N LYS A 497 -11.97 21.79 -25.36
CA LYS A 497 -12.22 22.53 -24.11
C LYS A 497 -11.06 22.48 -23.11
N PHE A 498 -10.38 21.34 -23.01
CA PHE A 498 -9.23 21.14 -22.12
C PHE A 498 -7.98 21.90 -22.62
N GLN A 499 -7.70 21.86 -23.91
CA GLN A 499 -6.59 22.61 -24.51
C GLN A 499 -6.75 24.11 -24.33
N LYS A 500 -7.96 24.61 -24.51
CA LYS A 500 -8.30 26.03 -24.29
C LYS A 500 -8.05 26.44 -22.83
N ARG A 501 -8.53 25.66 -21.86
CA ARG A 501 -8.29 25.91 -20.43
C ARG A 501 -6.79 25.88 -20.06
N MET A 502 -6.04 24.93 -20.62
CA MET A 502 -4.61 24.82 -20.35
C MET A 502 -3.85 26.02 -20.91
N ARG A 503 -4.19 26.47 -22.12
CA ARG A 503 -3.62 27.69 -22.71
C ARG A 503 -3.92 28.90 -21.85
N GLU A 504 -5.17 29.11 -21.44
CA GLU A 504 -5.58 30.20 -20.56
C GLU A 504 -4.85 30.19 -19.21
N MET A 505 -4.61 29.00 -18.64
CA MET A 505 -3.81 28.87 -17.41
C MET A 505 -2.33 29.23 -17.64
N MET A 506 -1.75 28.80 -18.77
CA MET A 506 -0.37 29.14 -19.10
C MET A 506 -0.18 30.63 -19.38
N GLU A 507 -1.12 31.26 -20.09
CA GLU A 507 -1.14 32.70 -20.33
C GLU A 507 -1.21 33.49 -19.02
N LYS A 508 -2.12 33.12 -18.10
CA LYS A 508 -2.22 33.73 -16.76
C LYS A 508 -0.97 33.54 -15.91
N ALA A 509 -0.37 32.35 -15.92
CA ALA A 509 0.87 32.09 -15.18
C ALA A 509 2.04 32.95 -15.69
N GLN A 510 2.11 33.18 -17.00
CA GLN A 510 3.13 34.03 -17.61
C GLN A 510 2.90 35.52 -17.34
N GLU A 511 1.64 35.99 -17.36
CA GLU A 511 1.30 37.35 -16.96
C GLU A 511 1.69 37.61 -15.50
N GLN A 512 1.45 36.65 -14.61
CA GLN A 512 1.89 36.76 -13.22
C GLN A 512 3.41 36.79 -13.07
N GLN A 513 4.16 35.99 -13.84
CA GLN A 513 5.63 36.03 -13.84
C GLN A 513 6.16 37.38 -14.34
N LYS A 514 5.62 37.89 -15.46
CA LYS A 514 5.98 39.22 -15.98
C LYS A 514 5.70 40.36 -14.99
N ALA A 515 4.58 40.29 -14.30
CA ALA A 515 4.21 41.26 -13.25
C ALA A 515 5.17 41.17 -12.04
N GLN A 516 5.58 39.97 -11.64
CA GLN A 516 6.57 39.78 -10.57
C GLN A 516 7.96 40.25 -10.96
N GLU A 517 8.40 40.02 -12.19
CA GLU A 517 9.66 40.54 -12.70
C GLU A 517 9.70 42.07 -12.80
N GLN A 518 8.61 42.71 -13.22
CA GLN A 518 8.46 44.15 -13.23
C GLN A 518 8.50 44.75 -11.81
N ASN A 519 7.89 44.08 -10.85
CA ASN A 519 7.92 44.48 -9.44
C ASN A 519 9.30 44.26 -8.77
N ARG A 520 10.12 43.33 -9.26
CA ARG A 520 11.52 43.12 -8.80
C ARG A 520 12.51 44.12 -9.39
N LYS A 521 12.17 44.75 -10.50
CA LYS A 521 13.02 45.77 -11.16
C LYS A 521 12.70 47.21 -10.73
N LYS A 522 11.63 47.39 -9.97
CA LYS A 522 11.33 48.61 -9.19
C LYS A 522 11.87 48.47 -7.76
#